data_08e5c4435a726e5f9612cdef6131996f
#
_entry.id   08e5c4435a726e5f9612cdef6131996f
#
_cell.length_a   1.000
_cell.length_b   1.000
_cell.length_c   1.000
_cell.angle_alpha   90.00
_cell.angle_beta   90.00
_cell.angle_gamma   90.00
#
_symmetry.space_group_name_H-M   'P 1'
#
loop_
_entity.id
_entity.type
_entity.pdbx_description
1 polymer ?
#
loop_
_entity_poly.entity_id
_entity_poly.type
_entity_poly.pdbx_seq_one_letter_code
_entity_poly.pdbx_strand_id
1 'polypeptide(L)'
;MPPPIDKRDASRLFRDRLGQLLARSGLNRSAFAAGVGIDRSALTQLLAGEVTRLPRAETLIRIAAEHGVSLDWLLGLSQAEDVTAAIKQSLELEEAP
;
A
#
# COMPACT_ATOMS: atom_id res chain seq x y z
N MET A 1 -22.15 -13.34 -7.38
CA MET A 1 -21.84 -12.27 -6.41
C MET A 1 -20.50 -12.58 -5.76
N PRO A 2 -19.54 -11.68 -5.80
CA PRO A 2 -18.26 -11.95 -5.16
C PRO A 2 -18.43 -12.04 -3.64
N PRO A 3 -17.59 -12.82 -2.95
CA PRO A 3 -17.64 -12.90 -1.49
C PRO A 3 -17.30 -11.54 -0.87
N PRO A 4 -17.79 -11.26 0.34
CA PRO A 4 -17.43 -10.03 1.03
C PRO A 4 -15.92 -10.00 1.32
N ILE A 5 -15.35 -8.81 1.28
CA ILE A 5 -13.94 -8.61 1.60
C ILE A 5 -13.75 -8.78 3.11
N ASP A 6 -12.81 -9.64 3.50
CA ASP A 6 -12.44 -9.76 4.90
C ASP A 6 -11.56 -8.56 5.27
N LYS A 7 -12.06 -7.73 6.18
CA LYS A 7 -11.35 -6.54 6.64
C LYS A 7 -10.00 -6.85 7.28
N ARG A 8 -9.88 -8.02 7.93
CA ARG A 8 -8.63 -8.45 8.55
C ARG A 8 -7.57 -8.74 7.50
N ASP A 9 -7.96 -9.42 6.41
CA ASP A 9 -7.03 -9.74 5.33
C ASP A 9 -6.58 -8.48 4.59
N ALA A 10 -7.50 -7.56 4.33
CA ALA A 10 -7.17 -6.30 3.69
C ALA A 10 -6.19 -5.48 4.55
N SER A 11 -6.45 -5.39 5.85
CA SER A 11 -5.57 -4.67 6.78
C SER A 11 -4.19 -5.31 6.87
N ARG A 12 -4.14 -6.64 6.89
CA ARG A 12 -2.88 -7.37 6.97
C ARG A 12 -2.02 -7.14 5.72
N LEU A 13 -2.63 -7.23 4.55
CA LEU A 13 -1.92 -7.00 3.29
C LEU A 13 -1.40 -5.57 3.20
N PHE A 14 -2.22 -4.60 3.55
CA PHE A 14 -1.80 -3.21 3.60
C PHE A 14 -0.61 -3.02 4.56
N ARG A 15 -0.71 -3.58 5.76
CA ARG A 15 0.34 -3.48 6.78
C ARG A 15 1.66 -4.09 6.29
N ASP A 16 1.59 -5.25 5.66
CA ASP A 16 2.79 -5.90 5.11
C ASP A 16 3.44 -5.03 4.03
N ARG A 17 2.63 -4.46 3.14
CA ARG A 17 3.13 -3.58 2.07
C ARG A 17 3.72 -2.29 2.64
N LEU A 18 3.05 -1.71 3.63
CA LEU A 18 3.55 -0.51 4.32
C LEU A 18 4.89 -0.78 4.99
N GLY A 19 5.03 -1.92 5.65
CA GLY A 19 6.29 -2.35 6.25
C GLY A 19 7.40 -2.51 5.22
N GLN A 20 7.09 -3.05 4.04
CA GLN A 20 8.04 -3.16 2.95
C GLN A 20 8.50 -1.78 2.46
N LEU A 21 7.58 -0.83 2.32
CA LEU A 21 7.92 0.53 1.90
C LEU A 21 8.83 1.21 2.92
N LEU A 22 8.51 1.08 4.19
CA LEU A 22 9.34 1.65 5.26
C LEU A 22 10.75 1.07 5.21
N ALA A 23 10.87 -0.25 5.11
CA ALA A 23 12.18 -0.92 5.06
C ALA A 23 12.98 -0.48 3.84
N ARG A 24 12.35 -0.39 2.67
CA ARG A 24 13.02 0.02 1.43
C ARG A 24 13.43 1.49 1.40
N SER A 25 12.68 2.35 2.10
CA SER A 25 12.93 3.78 2.10
C SER A 25 14.24 4.15 2.81
N GLY A 26 14.69 3.34 3.73
CA GLY A 26 15.84 3.67 4.57
C GLY A 26 15.56 4.79 5.57
N LEU A 27 14.33 5.26 5.66
CA LEU A 27 13.92 6.33 6.58
C LEU A 27 13.53 5.75 7.93
N ASN A 28 13.70 6.55 8.99
CA ASN A 28 13.11 6.21 10.27
C ASN A 28 11.61 6.49 10.24
N ARG A 29 10.88 6.03 11.27
CA ARG A 29 9.42 6.17 11.30
C ARG A 29 8.95 7.62 11.27
N SER A 30 9.66 8.51 11.95
CA SER A 30 9.31 9.93 11.99
C SER A 30 9.41 10.57 10.61
N ALA A 31 10.51 10.32 9.89
CA ALA A 31 10.71 10.86 8.54
C ALA A 31 9.72 10.26 7.55
N PHE A 32 9.49 8.96 7.62
CA PHE A 32 8.52 8.29 6.75
C PHE A 32 7.12 8.85 6.97
N ALA A 33 6.70 8.97 8.24
CA ALA A 33 5.39 9.50 8.59
C ALA A 33 5.21 10.94 8.09
N ALA A 34 6.22 11.78 8.28
CA ALA A 34 6.19 13.17 7.79
C ALA A 34 6.00 13.23 6.28
N GLY A 35 6.68 12.37 5.54
CA GLY A 35 6.59 12.33 4.07
C GLY A 35 5.20 11.98 3.56
N VAL A 36 4.43 11.22 4.32
CA VAL A 36 3.06 10.81 3.92
C VAL A 36 1.98 11.56 4.70
N GLY A 37 2.37 12.58 5.46
CA GLY A 37 1.41 13.49 6.10
C GLY A 37 0.70 12.93 7.33
N ILE A 38 1.31 11.97 8.02
CA ILE A 38 0.79 11.45 9.29
C ILE A 38 1.86 11.62 10.36
N ASP A 39 1.48 11.49 11.63
CA ASP A 39 2.46 11.52 12.69
C ASP A 39 3.05 10.13 12.96
N ARG A 40 4.14 10.09 13.71
CA ARG A 40 4.85 8.86 14.05
C ARG A 40 3.94 7.87 14.79
N SER A 41 3.10 8.36 15.70
CA SER A 41 2.17 7.53 16.47
C SER A 41 1.17 6.84 15.55
N ALA A 42 0.63 7.57 14.57
CA ALA A 42 -0.29 7.00 13.59
C ALA A 42 0.37 5.91 12.77
N LEU A 43 1.61 6.14 12.31
CA LEU A 43 2.37 5.14 11.58
C LEU A 43 2.62 3.89 12.43
N THR A 44 3.02 4.08 13.67
CA THR A 44 3.26 2.97 14.61
C THR A 44 1.99 2.13 14.79
N GLN A 45 0.83 2.78 14.95
CA GLN A 45 -0.44 2.07 15.07
C GLN A 45 -0.78 1.28 13.80
N LEU A 46 -0.55 1.85 12.63
CA LEU A 46 -0.80 1.15 11.36
C LEU A 46 0.08 -0.09 11.21
N LEU A 47 1.31 -0.05 11.71
CA LEU A 47 2.26 -1.17 11.63
C LEU A 47 2.02 -2.22 12.71
N ALA A 48 1.46 -1.85 13.85
CA ALA A 48 1.31 -2.72 15.00
C ALA A 48 0.26 -3.81 14.83
N GLY A 49 -0.68 -3.64 13.92
CA GLY A 49 -1.70 -4.64 13.66
C GLY A 49 -2.85 -4.69 14.66
N GLU A 50 -2.90 -3.73 15.56
CA GLU A 50 -3.99 -3.64 16.55
C GLU A 50 -5.25 -3.02 15.96
N VAL A 51 -5.11 -2.31 14.85
CA VAL A 51 -6.19 -1.62 14.18
C VAL A 51 -6.56 -2.39 12.92
N THR A 52 -7.83 -2.78 12.79
CA THR A 52 -8.32 -3.49 11.63
C THR A 52 -8.81 -2.55 10.52
N ARG A 53 -8.75 -1.24 10.76
CA ARG A 53 -9.19 -0.24 9.79
C ARG A 53 -8.04 0.17 8.88
N LEU A 54 -8.37 0.36 7.62
CA LEU A 54 -7.48 1.01 6.68
C LEU A 54 -7.47 2.52 6.95
N PRO A 55 -6.38 3.22 6.61
CA PRO A 55 -6.36 4.67 6.67
C PRO A 55 -7.39 5.30 5.73
N ARG A 56 -7.61 6.59 5.88
CA ARG A 56 -8.44 7.37 4.95
C ARG A 56 -7.86 7.29 3.54
N ALA A 57 -8.73 7.45 2.55
CA ALA A 57 -8.32 7.44 1.15
C ALA A 57 -7.19 8.43 0.86
N GLU A 58 -7.26 9.63 1.45
CA GLU A 58 -6.21 10.65 1.29
C GLU A 58 -4.84 10.16 1.74
N THR A 59 -4.79 9.47 2.88
CA THR A 59 -3.54 8.92 3.39
C THR A 59 -3.02 7.81 2.48
N LEU A 60 -3.90 6.93 2.01
CA LEU A 60 -3.53 5.87 1.07
C LEU A 60 -2.96 6.43 -0.22
N ILE A 61 -3.61 7.44 -0.77
CA ILE A 61 -3.16 8.12 -1.99
C ILE A 61 -1.77 8.73 -1.77
N ARG A 62 -1.57 9.36 -0.64
CA ARG A 62 -0.31 10.00 -0.30
C ARG A 62 0.83 9.01 -0.16
N ILE A 63 0.58 7.88 0.50
CA ILE A 63 1.57 6.80 0.61
C ILE A 63 1.94 6.28 -0.78
N ALA A 64 0.95 6.01 -1.61
CA ALA A 64 1.19 5.50 -2.95
C ALA A 64 1.97 6.49 -3.81
N ALA A 65 1.57 7.76 -3.80
CA ALA A 65 2.21 8.80 -4.60
C ALA A 65 3.65 9.07 -4.14
N GLU A 66 3.87 9.16 -2.84
CA GLU A 66 5.19 9.47 -2.29
C GLU A 66 6.19 8.35 -2.56
N HIS A 67 5.75 7.11 -2.55
CA HIS A 67 6.63 5.96 -2.73
C HIS A 67 6.58 5.35 -4.12
N GLY A 68 5.83 5.96 -5.04
CA GLY A 68 5.79 5.54 -6.44
C GLY A 68 5.17 4.16 -6.66
N VAL A 69 4.22 3.77 -5.84
CA VAL A 69 3.52 2.50 -5.96
C VAL A 69 2.05 2.71 -6.27
N SER A 70 1.40 1.68 -6.85
CA SER A 70 -0.03 1.76 -7.10
C SER A 70 -0.84 1.49 -5.84
N LEU A 71 -2.04 2.06 -5.77
CA LEU A 71 -2.98 1.74 -4.69
C LEU A 71 -3.37 0.27 -4.73
N ASP A 72 -3.52 -0.30 -5.90
CA ASP A 72 -3.86 -1.71 -6.04
C ASP A 72 -2.82 -2.61 -5.38
N TRP A 73 -1.53 -2.32 -5.61
CA TRP A 73 -0.47 -3.07 -4.96
C TRP A 73 -0.49 -2.85 -3.45
N LEU A 74 -0.62 -1.60 -3.02
CA LEU A 74 -0.61 -1.24 -1.60
C LEU A 74 -1.73 -1.94 -0.83
N LEU A 75 -2.88 -2.11 -1.47
CA LEU A 75 -4.04 -2.76 -0.85
C LEU A 75 -4.11 -4.27 -1.12
N GLY A 76 -3.12 -4.83 -1.80
CA GLY A 76 -3.04 -6.26 -2.06
C GLY A 76 -3.87 -6.76 -3.22
N LEU A 77 -4.39 -5.86 -4.06
CA LEU A 77 -5.21 -6.22 -5.22
C LEU A 77 -4.39 -6.57 -6.46
N SER A 78 -3.09 -6.22 -6.46
CA SER A 78 -2.20 -6.46 -7.59
C SER A 78 -0.80 -6.78 -7.10
N GLN A 79 -0.08 -7.60 -7.84
CA GLN A 79 1.33 -7.86 -7.61
C GLN A 79 2.22 -6.79 -8.24
N ALA A 80 1.69 -5.98 -9.15
CA ALA A 80 2.42 -4.90 -9.79
C ALA A 80 2.51 -3.69 -8.88
N GLU A 81 3.73 -3.25 -8.54
CA GLU A 81 3.96 -2.19 -7.57
C GLU A 81 3.53 -0.81 -8.08
N ASP A 82 3.68 -0.55 -9.37
CA ASP A 82 3.34 0.75 -9.93
C ASP A 82 2.38 0.60 -11.12
N VAL A 83 1.76 1.71 -11.49
CA VAL A 83 0.78 1.75 -12.58
C VAL A 83 1.42 1.39 -13.91
N THR A 84 2.65 1.85 -14.14
CA THR A 84 3.37 1.55 -15.38
C THR A 84 3.61 0.04 -15.53
N ALA A 85 4.04 -0.62 -14.47
CA ALA A 85 4.23 -2.06 -14.48
C ALA A 85 2.92 -2.81 -14.74
N ALA A 86 1.82 -2.36 -14.12
CA ALA A 86 0.51 -2.96 -14.31
C ALA A 86 0.04 -2.83 -15.77
N ILE A 87 0.21 -1.66 -16.36
CA ILE A 87 -0.14 -1.41 -17.76
C ILE A 87 0.71 -2.29 -18.67
N LYS A 88 2.00 -2.35 -18.41
CA LYS A 88 2.93 -3.17 -19.22
C LYS A 88 2.55 -4.65 -19.18
N GLN A 89 2.20 -5.17 -18.02
CA GLN A 89 1.74 -6.54 -17.88
C GLN A 89 0.47 -6.80 -18.69
N SER A 90 -0.49 -5.89 -18.63
CA SER A 90 -1.72 -6.00 -19.41
C SER A 90 -1.45 -6.03 -20.90
N LEU A 91 -0.55 -5.17 -21.39
CA LEU A 91 -0.19 -5.12 -22.80
C LEU A 91 0.50 -6.41 -23.24
N GLU A 92 1.38 -6.95 -22.43
CA GLU A 92 2.07 -8.21 -22.74
C GLU A 92 1.09 -9.38 -22.83
N LEU A 93 0.07 -9.41 -21.96
CA LEU A 93 -0.97 -10.43 -22.00
C LEU A 93 -1.86 -10.30 -23.25
N GLU A 94 -2.14 -9.06 -23.69
CA GLU A 94 -2.95 -8.80 -24.86
C GLU A 94 -2.22 -9.12 -26.18
N GLU A 95 -0.90 -8.98 -26.18
CA GLU A 95 -0.06 -9.24 -27.35
C GLU A 95 0.22 -10.73 -27.57
N ALA A 96 -0.15 -11.57 -26.63
CA ALA A 96 0.06 -13.01 -26.77
C ALA A 96 -0.70 -13.54 -28.00
N PRO A 97 -0.04 -14.20 -28.93
CA PRO A 97 -0.69 -14.73 -30.13
C PRO A 97 -1.66 -15.86 -29.82
#